data_2f87b93ba43bdb5c2de670aec15da891
#
_entry.id   2f87b93ba43bdb5c2de670aec15da891
#
_cell.length_a   1.000
_cell.length_b   1.000
_cell.length_c   1.000
_cell.angle_alpha   90.00
_cell.angle_beta   90.00
_cell.angle_gamma   90.00
#
_symmetry.space_group_name_H-M   'P 1'
#
loop_
_entity.id
_entity.type
_entity.pdbx_description
1 polymer ?
#
loop_
_entity_poly.entity_id
_entity_poly.type
_entity_poly.pdbx_seq_one_letter_code
_entity_poly.pdbx_strand_id
1 'polypeptide(L)'
;MMRLNEYLSSITLKSSQNLLLESKIGKDLKRSKTIPRCFLDTSLTQIWKKKGSALDLNNMRFIHTRHWRSKLIEALVTEKMKDNIVQATPKIQLGGMPGASSVEHLVVLKTWMKFKEEKKEGGILCTYDMSKFFDKEPLCDVMYTLKERAKIDNKCYRLWYILNENTCISVKTSVGETKCAICRNTIGQGLEASALASSCNIGCAIADTFENEYSTKIGDLILHTLIFQDDIAKLNDNIEDARKGCNKIDETLKQKLLSTNYDKSKYLIIGGNKARMEMIEKLKDDPIRMGDIIIENAKMEKYLGDLIHELGCAQSIKETIKERMRTLVSKVDEIIKTSESPWIGGLNNSETPFKLFEARVIPSLLHNSESWIGINKDHIKDLQDFQDSFIRRVLHLAPQTTKAIINWDIGMMPMKWRIAGKKLQFVRKIMMKEDDNITKKALHQEVITGIKGLAHECKELTDELEMPNIMLGNTPKALIKRTIAKKVHIEFWNAMENSKKVRDRLTFNPADNTYIKCLSLPLTRVWFRYRARAIPKVKGNYKQSHSDLSCTLCSSNLEMNQEHLETCEGTEHERRGLDMGTWRGLLDFWRRMIKKLGATVT
;
A
#
# COMPACT_ATOMS: atom_id res chain seq x y z
N MET A 1 -30.59 36.13 5.26
CA MET A 1 -30.07 35.71 3.95
C MET A 1 -28.82 36.52 3.65
N MET A 2 -27.67 35.88 3.61
CA MET A 2 -26.42 36.55 3.30
C MET A 2 -26.19 36.64 1.79
N ARG A 3 -25.62 37.74 1.34
CA ARG A 3 -25.36 38.01 -0.07
C ARG A 3 -24.13 37.21 -0.51
N LEU A 4 -24.29 36.19 -1.37
CA LEU A 4 -23.23 35.38 -1.91
C LEU A 4 -22.08 36.21 -2.55
N ASN A 5 -22.43 37.40 -3.04
CA ASN A 5 -21.49 38.36 -3.65
C ASN A 5 -20.42 38.86 -2.68
N GLU A 6 -20.74 39.04 -1.39
CA GLU A 6 -19.80 39.49 -0.35
C GLU A 6 -18.83 38.38 0.02
N TYR A 7 -19.24 37.11 -0.16
CA TYR A 7 -18.41 35.95 0.07
C TYR A 7 -17.41 35.68 -1.07
N LEU A 8 -17.90 35.73 -2.31
CA LEU A 8 -17.04 35.44 -3.47
C LEU A 8 -15.98 36.52 -3.70
N SER A 9 -16.31 37.81 -3.42
CA SER A 9 -15.35 38.91 -3.55
C SER A 9 -14.26 38.92 -2.47
N SER A 10 -14.49 38.25 -1.35
CA SER A 10 -13.51 38.15 -0.25
C SER A 10 -12.62 36.95 -0.32
N ILE A 11 -12.91 35.97 -1.21
CA ILE A 11 -12.10 34.78 -1.44
C ILE A 11 -11.05 35.12 -2.50
N THR A 12 -10.02 35.88 -2.23
CA THR A 12 -8.94 36.19 -3.21
C THR A 12 -7.82 35.16 -3.17
N LEU A 13 -7.72 34.32 -4.22
CA LEU A 13 -6.54 33.53 -4.58
C LEU A 13 -5.86 34.15 -5.80
N LYS A 14 -4.55 34.28 -5.78
CA LYS A 14 -3.77 34.99 -6.80
C LYS A 14 -3.73 34.21 -8.14
N SER A 15 -4.44 34.54 -9.14
CA SER A 15 -4.47 34.11 -10.55
C SER A 15 -5.60 33.19 -11.02
N SER A 16 -5.87 32.05 -10.43
CA SER A 16 -6.96 31.15 -10.85
C SER A 16 -8.36 31.61 -10.41
N GLN A 17 -8.43 32.52 -9.44
CA GLN A 17 -9.67 33.05 -8.87
C GLN A 17 -10.30 34.17 -9.69
N ASN A 18 -9.46 35.00 -10.30
CA ASN A 18 -9.97 36.03 -11.21
C ASN A 18 -10.67 35.37 -12.41
N LEU A 19 -10.15 34.25 -12.89
CA LEU A 19 -10.77 33.45 -13.95
C LEU A 19 -12.13 32.89 -13.54
N LEU A 20 -12.31 32.49 -12.27
CA LEU A 20 -13.60 31.98 -11.81
C LEU A 20 -14.63 33.09 -11.55
N LEU A 21 -14.19 34.21 -10.98
CA LEU A 21 -15.03 35.38 -10.73
C LEU A 21 -15.45 36.08 -12.02
N GLU A 22 -14.62 36.03 -13.05
CA GLU A 22 -14.90 36.55 -14.39
C GLU A 22 -15.66 35.55 -15.27
N SER A 23 -15.65 34.27 -14.88
CA SER A 23 -16.40 33.22 -15.59
C SER A 23 -17.92 33.47 -15.55
N LYS A 24 -18.63 32.86 -16.51
CA LYS A 24 -20.10 32.88 -16.51
C LYS A 24 -20.69 32.40 -15.18
N ILE A 25 -20.03 31.42 -14.53
CA ILE A 25 -20.44 30.86 -13.24
C ILE A 25 -20.32 31.90 -12.13
N GLY A 26 -19.19 32.62 -12.04
CA GLY A 26 -18.98 33.67 -11.06
C GLY A 26 -19.99 34.84 -11.25
N LYS A 27 -20.30 35.17 -12.52
CA LYS A 27 -21.30 36.20 -12.84
C LYS A 27 -22.72 35.79 -12.43
N ASP A 28 -23.09 34.51 -12.69
CA ASP A 28 -24.41 33.96 -12.32
C ASP A 28 -24.58 33.89 -10.79
N LEU A 29 -23.53 33.48 -10.04
CA LEU A 29 -23.52 33.46 -8.59
C LEU A 29 -23.57 34.88 -7.98
N LYS A 30 -22.95 35.88 -8.63
CA LYS A 30 -23.03 37.28 -8.24
C LYS A 30 -24.42 37.91 -8.46
N ARG A 31 -25.14 37.43 -9.47
CA ARG A 31 -26.49 37.90 -9.79
C ARG A 31 -27.57 37.33 -8.86
N SER A 32 -27.40 36.08 -8.41
CA SER A 32 -28.34 35.42 -7.51
C SER A 32 -28.05 35.80 -6.07
N LYS A 33 -29.09 36.24 -5.34
CA LYS A 33 -29.01 36.54 -3.89
C LYS A 33 -29.00 35.27 -3.03
N THR A 34 -29.23 34.11 -3.63
CA THR A 34 -29.34 32.79 -2.98
C THR A 34 -28.49 31.77 -3.73
N ILE A 35 -28.01 30.74 -3.03
CA ILE A 35 -27.34 29.59 -3.68
C ILE A 35 -28.41 28.83 -4.48
N PRO A 36 -28.23 28.64 -5.80
CA PRO A 36 -29.14 27.83 -6.58
C PRO A 36 -29.20 26.40 -6.03
N ARG A 37 -30.40 25.80 -6.04
CA ARG A 37 -30.63 24.44 -5.51
C ARG A 37 -29.70 23.40 -6.12
N CYS A 38 -29.38 23.50 -7.41
CA CYS A 38 -28.45 22.59 -8.09
C CYS A 38 -27.04 22.52 -7.48
N PHE A 39 -26.65 23.47 -6.63
CA PHE A 39 -25.41 23.42 -5.86
C PHE A 39 -25.54 22.58 -4.56
N LEU A 40 -26.76 22.34 -4.11
CA LEU A 40 -27.06 21.54 -2.92
C LEU A 40 -27.44 20.12 -3.26
N ASP A 41 -27.78 19.84 -4.53
CA ASP A 41 -28.16 18.53 -5.00
C ASP A 41 -26.96 17.57 -4.95
N THR A 42 -27.15 16.45 -4.29
CA THR A 42 -26.13 15.43 -4.07
C THR A 42 -26.68 14.06 -4.49
N SER A 43 -25.94 13.37 -5.32
CA SER A 43 -26.26 12.00 -5.71
C SER A 43 -25.42 11.02 -4.89
N LEU A 44 -26.07 10.01 -4.29
CA LEU A 44 -25.37 8.92 -3.60
C LEU A 44 -25.07 7.79 -4.57
N THR A 45 -23.78 7.48 -4.69
CA THR A 45 -23.31 6.29 -5.42
C THR A 45 -23.03 5.17 -4.39
N GLN A 46 -23.64 4.01 -4.64
CA GLN A 46 -23.46 2.84 -3.80
C GLN A 46 -22.21 2.07 -4.23
N ILE A 47 -21.30 1.83 -3.30
CA ILE A 47 -20.10 1.01 -3.51
C ILE A 47 -20.15 -0.18 -2.56
N TRP A 48 -20.25 -1.39 -3.12
CA TRP A 48 -20.24 -2.61 -2.31
C TRP A 48 -18.90 -2.81 -1.60
N LYS A 49 -18.94 -3.06 -0.29
CA LYS A 49 -17.76 -3.30 0.58
C LYS A 49 -17.08 -4.65 0.29
N LYS A 50 -17.58 -5.43 -0.67
CA LYS A 50 -17.13 -6.79 -1.00
C LYS A 50 -17.18 -7.76 0.19
N LYS A 51 -18.12 -7.53 1.11
CA LYS A 51 -18.40 -8.37 2.28
C LYS A 51 -19.92 -8.52 2.39
N GLY A 52 -20.38 -9.73 2.73
CA GLY A 52 -21.81 -10.04 2.84
C GLY A 52 -22.57 -9.91 1.51
N SER A 53 -23.89 -9.86 1.58
CA SER A 53 -24.74 -9.71 0.41
C SER A 53 -24.63 -8.31 -0.20
N ALA A 54 -24.50 -8.23 -1.52
CA ALA A 54 -24.55 -6.97 -2.26
C ALA A 54 -25.96 -6.34 -2.30
N LEU A 55 -26.98 -7.06 -1.84
CA LEU A 55 -28.35 -6.55 -1.72
C LEU A 55 -28.64 -5.90 -0.36
N ASP A 56 -27.77 -6.09 0.61
CA ASP A 56 -27.88 -5.46 1.93
C ASP A 56 -27.19 -4.10 1.95
N LEU A 57 -27.96 -3.04 2.20
CA LEU A 57 -27.49 -1.65 2.25
C LEU A 57 -26.43 -1.42 3.36
N ASN A 58 -26.39 -2.24 4.40
CA ASN A 58 -25.34 -2.18 5.43
C ASN A 58 -23.96 -2.58 4.88
N ASN A 59 -23.94 -3.35 3.80
CA ASN A 59 -22.73 -3.76 3.10
C ASN A 59 -22.29 -2.76 2.00
N MET A 60 -22.99 -1.61 1.89
CA MET A 60 -22.67 -0.55 0.95
C MET A 60 -21.96 0.61 1.63
N ARG A 61 -21.10 1.32 0.88
CA ARG A 61 -20.64 2.66 1.16
C ARG A 61 -21.40 3.63 0.28
N PHE A 62 -21.91 4.70 0.87
CA PHE A 62 -22.60 5.74 0.13
C PHE A 62 -21.66 6.92 -0.09
N ILE A 63 -21.23 7.11 -1.33
CA ILE A 63 -20.35 8.22 -1.70
C ILE A 63 -21.18 9.37 -2.23
N HIS A 64 -21.07 10.52 -1.57
CA HIS A 64 -21.72 11.75 -1.98
C HIS A 64 -21.03 12.34 -3.20
N THR A 65 -21.79 12.58 -4.26
CA THR A 65 -21.28 13.19 -5.49
C THR A 65 -22.12 14.43 -5.79
N ARG A 66 -21.50 15.59 -5.74
CA ARG A 66 -22.11 16.86 -6.12
C ARG A 66 -21.80 17.22 -7.56
N HIS A 67 -22.59 18.15 -8.10
CA HIS A 67 -22.31 18.76 -9.39
C HIS A 67 -20.91 19.42 -9.37
N TRP A 68 -20.17 19.36 -10.48
CA TRP A 68 -18.80 19.86 -10.56
C TRP A 68 -18.63 21.33 -10.13
N ARG A 69 -19.65 22.18 -10.38
CA ARG A 69 -19.66 23.59 -9.92
C ARG A 69 -19.62 23.70 -8.41
N SER A 70 -20.41 22.88 -7.72
CA SER A 70 -20.39 22.84 -6.24
C SER A 70 -19.04 22.37 -5.72
N LYS A 71 -18.48 21.31 -6.34
CA LYS A 71 -17.13 20.81 -5.97
C LYS A 71 -16.06 21.90 -6.14
N LEU A 72 -16.13 22.69 -7.19
CA LEU A 72 -15.18 23.78 -7.42
C LEU A 72 -15.27 24.86 -6.31
N ILE A 73 -16.48 25.22 -5.89
CA ILE A 73 -16.66 26.19 -4.79
C ILE A 73 -16.18 25.56 -3.48
N GLU A 74 -16.52 24.29 -3.20
CA GLU A 74 -16.05 23.58 -2.03
C GLU A 74 -14.52 23.52 -1.98
N ALA A 75 -13.86 23.20 -3.10
CA ALA A 75 -12.41 23.14 -3.20
C ALA A 75 -11.76 24.50 -2.86
N LEU A 76 -12.32 25.59 -3.37
CA LEU A 76 -11.85 26.95 -3.06
C LEU A 76 -12.02 27.32 -1.58
N VAL A 77 -13.15 26.95 -0.99
CA VAL A 77 -13.39 27.16 0.44
C VAL A 77 -12.46 26.29 1.28
N THR A 78 -12.32 25.01 0.90
CA THR A 78 -11.42 24.06 1.57
C THR A 78 -9.98 24.55 1.56
N GLU A 79 -9.48 25.04 0.43
CA GLU A 79 -8.12 25.56 0.34
C GLU A 79 -7.88 26.76 1.27
N LYS A 80 -8.90 27.59 1.48
CA LYS A 80 -8.84 28.70 2.45
C LYS A 80 -8.88 28.24 3.92
N MET A 81 -9.57 27.15 4.19
CA MET A 81 -9.74 26.62 5.54
C MET A 81 -8.62 25.65 5.94
N LYS A 82 -7.96 25.05 4.97
CA LYS A 82 -7.06 23.92 5.13
C LYS A 82 -5.97 24.14 6.15
N ASP A 83 -5.22 25.24 6.05
CA ASP A 83 -4.08 25.50 6.93
C ASP A 83 -4.52 25.67 8.39
N ASN A 84 -5.63 26.38 8.62
CA ASN A 84 -6.21 26.53 9.94
C ASN A 84 -6.67 25.19 10.53
N ILE A 85 -7.32 24.34 9.72
CA ILE A 85 -7.77 23.02 10.17
C ILE A 85 -6.58 22.12 10.49
N VAL A 86 -5.57 22.09 9.61
CA VAL A 86 -4.35 21.29 9.82
C VAL A 86 -3.62 21.74 11.09
N GLN A 87 -3.53 23.05 11.34
CA GLN A 87 -2.88 23.61 12.51
C GLN A 87 -3.63 23.29 13.80
N ALA A 88 -4.97 23.29 13.76
CA ALA A 88 -5.82 22.96 14.89
C ALA A 88 -5.90 21.45 15.18
N THR A 89 -5.60 20.61 14.19
CA THR A 89 -5.70 19.15 14.34
C THR A 89 -4.56 18.61 15.19
N PRO A 90 -4.84 17.86 16.27
CA PRO A 90 -3.81 17.25 17.10
C PRO A 90 -2.89 16.32 16.31
N LYS A 91 -1.59 16.31 16.62
CA LYS A 91 -0.55 15.53 15.89
C LYS A 91 -0.74 14.02 15.97
N ILE A 92 -1.59 13.53 16.87
CA ILE A 92 -2.00 12.12 16.96
C ILE A 92 -3.01 11.71 15.88
N GLN A 93 -3.69 12.69 15.23
CA GLN A 93 -4.61 12.46 14.12
C GLN A 93 -3.87 12.64 12.80
N LEU A 94 -3.63 11.55 12.07
CA LEU A 94 -2.95 11.56 10.77
C LEU A 94 -3.90 11.31 9.60
N GLY A 95 -5.08 10.75 9.86
CA GLY A 95 -6.06 10.47 8.82
C GLY A 95 -6.65 11.76 8.24
N GLY A 96 -6.77 11.84 6.91
CA GLY A 96 -7.27 13.03 6.22
C GLY A 96 -6.28 14.21 6.18
N MET A 97 -5.14 14.14 6.87
CA MET A 97 -4.16 15.23 6.92
C MET A 97 -3.27 15.26 5.68
N PRO A 98 -3.02 16.45 5.09
CA PRO A 98 -2.14 16.59 3.94
C PRO A 98 -0.73 16.07 4.20
N GLY A 99 -0.23 15.23 3.30
CA GLY A 99 1.13 14.70 3.38
C GLY A 99 1.35 13.62 4.45
N ALA A 100 0.34 13.28 5.26
CA ALA A 100 0.37 12.15 6.17
C ALA A 100 -0.01 10.84 5.46
N SER A 101 0.28 9.71 6.10
CA SER A 101 -0.06 8.38 5.58
C SER A 101 -0.28 7.38 6.72
N SER A 102 -1.02 6.31 6.44
CA SER A 102 -1.20 5.18 7.37
C SER A 102 0.13 4.56 7.81
N VAL A 103 1.16 4.64 6.97
CA VAL A 103 2.51 4.14 7.30
C VAL A 103 3.09 4.85 8.52
N GLU A 104 2.90 6.17 8.64
CA GLU A 104 3.39 6.95 9.79
C GLU A 104 2.81 6.42 11.11
N HIS A 105 1.52 6.17 11.10
CA HIS A 105 0.81 5.58 12.22
C HIS A 105 1.33 4.20 12.59
N LEU A 106 1.45 3.32 11.56
CA LEU A 106 1.96 1.97 11.74
C LEU A 106 3.41 1.95 12.23
N VAL A 107 4.24 2.91 11.80
CA VAL A 107 5.62 3.02 12.31
C VAL A 107 5.62 3.34 13.80
N VAL A 108 4.85 4.34 14.25
CA VAL A 108 4.77 4.68 15.69
C VAL A 108 4.26 3.47 16.50
N LEU A 109 3.18 2.82 16.04
CA LEU A 109 2.63 1.64 16.70
C LEU A 109 3.66 0.49 16.80
N LYS A 110 4.31 0.16 15.68
CA LYS A 110 5.28 -0.94 15.64
C LYS A 110 6.58 -0.62 16.38
N THR A 111 7.00 0.64 16.40
CA THR A 111 8.11 1.10 17.26
C THR A 111 7.77 0.89 18.73
N TRP A 112 6.53 1.24 19.15
CA TRP A 112 6.08 0.98 20.51
C TRP A 112 6.03 -0.52 20.83
N MET A 113 5.49 -1.35 19.94
CA MET A 113 5.48 -2.81 20.10
C MET A 113 6.90 -3.36 20.25
N LYS A 114 7.83 -2.89 19.42
CA LYS A 114 9.24 -3.30 19.46
C LYS A 114 9.94 -2.86 20.73
N PHE A 115 9.64 -1.64 21.21
CA PHE A 115 10.13 -1.13 22.48
C PHE A 115 9.68 -2.04 23.65
N LYS A 116 8.39 -2.37 23.73
CA LYS A 116 7.84 -3.28 24.77
C LYS A 116 8.46 -4.67 24.70
N GLU A 117 8.65 -5.21 23.48
CA GLU A 117 9.29 -6.51 23.28
C GLU A 117 10.74 -6.52 23.81
N GLU A 118 11.58 -5.55 23.44
CA GLU A 118 13.00 -5.49 23.81
C GLU A 118 13.22 -5.13 25.27
N LYS A 119 12.36 -4.29 25.84
CA LYS A 119 12.38 -3.98 27.29
C LYS A 119 11.76 -5.09 28.14
N LYS A 120 11.20 -6.15 27.51
CA LYS A 120 10.49 -7.26 28.19
C LYS A 120 9.29 -6.78 29.01
N GLU A 121 8.72 -5.66 28.66
CA GLU A 121 7.52 -5.09 29.26
C GLU A 121 6.26 -5.59 28.54
N GLY A 122 5.12 -5.58 29.23
CA GLY A 122 3.81 -5.80 28.65
C GLY A 122 3.18 -4.49 28.14
N GLY A 123 2.22 -4.62 27.26
CA GLY A 123 1.40 -3.52 26.79
C GLY A 123 0.06 -4.01 26.24
N ILE A 124 -0.93 -3.14 26.23
CA ILE A 124 -2.27 -3.45 25.70
C ILE A 124 -2.59 -2.45 24.60
N LEU A 125 -2.79 -2.96 23.40
CA LEU A 125 -3.31 -2.22 22.25
C LEU A 125 -4.81 -2.42 22.18
N CYS A 126 -5.60 -1.36 22.32
CA CYS A 126 -7.04 -1.38 22.08
C CYS A 126 -7.34 -0.69 20.75
N THR A 127 -8.08 -1.35 19.86
CA THR A 127 -8.52 -0.80 18.57
C THR A 127 -10.04 -0.61 18.59
N TYR A 128 -10.50 0.53 18.06
CA TYR A 128 -11.91 0.91 18.05
C TYR A 128 -12.37 1.17 16.63
N ASP A 129 -13.49 0.54 16.22
CA ASP A 129 -14.18 0.76 14.95
C ASP A 129 -15.44 1.59 15.23
N MET A 130 -15.66 2.65 14.47
CA MET A 130 -16.86 3.46 14.58
C MET A 130 -17.94 3.00 13.60
N SER A 131 -19.17 2.93 14.06
CA SER A 131 -20.30 2.52 13.23
C SER A 131 -20.76 3.66 12.32
N LYS A 132 -20.52 3.55 10.99
CA LYS A 132 -21.00 4.51 9.98
C LYS A 132 -20.61 5.98 10.32
N PHE A 133 -19.32 6.20 10.58
CA PHE A 133 -18.77 7.45 11.07
C PHE A 133 -19.30 8.70 10.34
N PHE A 134 -19.03 8.82 9.03
CA PHE A 134 -19.47 9.98 8.24
C PHE A 134 -21.01 10.16 8.19
N ASP A 135 -21.75 9.05 8.21
CA ASP A 135 -23.22 9.09 8.13
C ASP A 135 -23.87 9.57 9.45
N LYS A 136 -23.14 9.43 10.57
CA LYS A 136 -23.64 9.76 11.92
C LYS A 136 -23.02 11.02 12.50
N GLU A 137 -21.87 11.49 11.99
CA GLU A 137 -21.19 12.65 12.54
C GLU A 137 -22.04 13.91 12.35
N PRO A 138 -22.43 14.60 13.46
CA PRO A 138 -23.27 15.78 13.37
C PRO A 138 -22.52 16.97 12.77
N LEU A 139 -23.12 17.60 11.76
CA LEU A 139 -22.58 18.81 11.14
C LEU A 139 -22.35 19.93 12.17
N CYS A 140 -23.25 20.08 13.16
CA CYS A 140 -23.14 21.09 14.20
C CYS A 140 -21.86 20.95 15.04
N ASP A 141 -21.46 19.73 15.39
CA ASP A 141 -20.25 19.45 16.16
C ASP A 141 -18.98 19.80 15.38
N VAL A 142 -18.96 19.43 14.10
CA VAL A 142 -17.86 19.77 13.21
C VAL A 142 -17.79 21.29 13.02
N MET A 143 -18.94 21.95 12.84
CA MET A 143 -19.01 23.41 12.74
C MET A 143 -18.49 24.09 14.01
N TYR A 144 -18.84 23.57 15.19
CA TYR A 144 -18.30 24.07 16.46
C TYR A 144 -16.77 23.97 16.49
N THR A 145 -16.21 22.79 16.15
CA THR A 145 -14.75 22.60 16.13
C THR A 145 -14.07 23.53 15.12
N LEU A 146 -14.62 23.68 13.92
CA LEU A 146 -14.10 24.61 12.92
C LEU A 146 -14.10 26.05 13.39
N LYS A 147 -15.11 26.45 14.16
CA LYS A 147 -15.21 27.80 14.70
C LYS A 147 -14.27 28.03 15.88
N GLU A 148 -14.33 27.16 16.89
CA GLU A 148 -13.68 27.36 18.18
C GLU A 148 -12.22 26.89 18.21
N ARG A 149 -11.89 25.82 17.48
CA ARG A 149 -10.53 25.27 17.46
C ARG A 149 -9.74 25.74 16.24
N ALA A 150 -10.29 25.57 15.04
CA ALA A 150 -9.60 25.95 13.82
C ALA A 150 -9.70 27.46 13.50
N LYS A 151 -10.52 28.21 14.23
CA LYS A 151 -10.67 29.68 14.07
C LYS A 151 -10.93 30.07 12.61
N ILE A 152 -11.78 29.32 11.93
CA ILE A 152 -12.09 29.55 10.52
C ILE A 152 -12.77 30.92 10.36
N ASP A 153 -12.35 31.66 9.32
CA ASP A 153 -12.97 32.94 8.96
C ASP A 153 -14.49 32.80 8.76
N ASN A 154 -15.22 33.75 9.30
CA ASN A 154 -16.69 33.74 9.31
C ASN A 154 -17.31 33.57 7.91
N LYS A 155 -16.68 34.07 6.86
CA LYS A 155 -17.19 33.96 5.50
C LYS A 155 -17.04 32.54 4.97
N CYS A 156 -15.85 31.95 5.10
CA CYS A 156 -15.59 30.53 4.72
C CYS A 156 -16.47 29.59 5.56
N TYR A 157 -16.55 29.81 6.87
CA TYR A 157 -17.39 29.08 7.80
C TYR A 157 -18.86 29.04 7.35
N ARG A 158 -19.46 30.20 7.08
CA ARG A 158 -20.87 30.32 6.69
C ARG A 158 -21.12 29.70 5.30
N LEU A 159 -20.21 29.92 4.36
CA LEU A 159 -20.36 29.35 3.02
C LEU A 159 -20.29 27.82 3.06
N TRP A 160 -19.33 27.25 3.82
CA TRP A 160 -19.21 25.81 3.99
C TRP A 160 -20.45 25.21 4.70
N TYR A 161 -20.97 25.91 5.73
CA TYR A 161 -22.20 25.51 6.40
C TYR A 161 -23.38 25.46 5.42
N ILE A 162 -23.61 26.51 4.64
CA ILE A 162 -24.72 26.58 3.68
C ILE A 162 -24.62 25.49 2.63
N LEU A 163 -23.42 25.15 2.19
CA LEU A 163 -23.20 24.07 1.22
C LEU A 163 -23.49 22.67 1.80
N ASN A 164 -23.40 22.47 3.10
CA ASN A 164 -23.59 21.18 3.76
C ASN A 164 -24.91 21.05 4.53
N GLU A 165 -25.53 22.15 4.93
CA GLU A 165 -26.85 22.14 5.52
C GLU A 165 -27.94 21.91 4.45
N ASN A 166 -28.96 21.14 4.77
CA ASN A 166 -30.12 20.89 3.91
C ASN A 166 -29.76 20.33 2.52
N THR A 167 -28.76 19.45 2.47
CA THR A 167 -28.36 18.80 1.22
C THR A 167 -29.50 17.95 0.66
N CYS A 168 -29.84 18.16 -0.60
CA CYS A 168 -30.85 17.37 -1.30
C CYS A 168 -30.22 16.09 -1.87
N ILE A 169 -30.56 14.94 -1.32
CA ILE A 169 -29.93 13.66 -1.64
C ILE A 169 -30.86 12.82 -2.51
N SER A 170 -30.34 12.33 -3.63
CA SER A 170 -30.91 11.27 -4.44
C SER A 170 -29.98 10.06 -4.48
N VAL A 171 -30.51 8.85 -4.64
CA VAL A 171 -29.74 7.61 -4.72
C VAL A 171 -29.80 7.10 -6.17
N LYS A 172 -28.63 6.91 -6.78
CA LYS A 172 -28.50 6.27 -8.09
C LYS A 172 -28.58 4.75 -7.94
N THR A 173 -29.48 4.14 -8.69
CA THR A 173 -29.67 2.71 -8.76
C THR A 173 -29.53 2.21 -10.19
N SER A 174 -29.49 0.91 -10.41
CA SER A 174 -29.47 0.31 -11.75
C SER A 174 -30.73 0.55 -12.56
N VAL A 175 -31.83 0.91 -11.90
CA VAL A 175 -33.15 1.16 -12.53
C VAL A 175 -33.52 2.65 -12.58
N GLY A 176 -32.63 3.54 -12.15
CA GLY A 176 -32.85 4.98 -12.17
C GLY A 176 -32.42 5.68 -10.90
N GLU A 177 -32.88 6.92 -10.72
CA GLU A 177 -32.57 7.76 -9.56
C GLU A 177 -33.81 7.96 -8.69
N THR A 178 -33.66 7.87 -7.36
CA THR A 178 -34.77 8.06 -6.41
C THR A 178 -35.23 9.53 -6.40
N LYS A 179 -36.42 9.77 -5.83
CA LYS A 179 -36.82 11.13 -5.45
C LYS A 179 -35.80 11.71 -4.44
N CYS A 180 -35.59 13.02 -4.52
CA CYS A 180 -34.72 13.74 -3.62
C CYS A 180 -35.30 13.79 -2.20
N ALA A 181 -34.45 13.49 -1.21
CA ALA A 181 -34.72 13.69 0.21
C ALA A 181 -33.78 14.74 0.78
N ILE A 182 -34.25 15.56 1.71
CA ILE A 182 -33.42 16.56 2.40
C ILE A 182 -32.72 15.87 3.56
N CYS A 183 -31.38 15.84 3.50
CA CYS A 183 -30.54 15.39 4.60
C CYS A 183 -30.06 16.60 5.40
N ARG A 184 -30.19 16.51 6.72
CA ARG A 184 -29.79 17.57 7.64
C ARG A 184 -28.78 17.03 8.64
N ASN A 185 -27.86 17.90 9.05
CA ASN A 185 -26.95 17.65 10.16
C ASN A 185 -26.04 16.41 10.01
N THR A 186 -25.60 16.10 8.78
CA THR A 186 -24.59 15.06 8.52
C THR A 186 -23.51 15.57 7.57
N ILE A 187 -22.33 14.94 7.63
CA ILE A 187 -21.22 15.24 6.74
C ILE A 187 -21.13 14.13 5.69
N GLY A 188 -21.22 14.53 4.41
CA GLY A 188 -21.22 13.55 3.32
C GLY A 188 -19.83 12.96 3.08
N GLN A 189 -19.73 11.63 3.04
CA GLN A 189 -18.52 10.95 2.62
C GLN A 189 -18.22 11.23 1.14
N GLY A 190 -17.02 11.78 0.84
CA GLY A 190 -16.59 12.08 -0.54
C GLY A 190 -16.79 13.55 -0.95
N LEU A 191 -17.23 14.40 -0.04
CA LEU A 191 -17.21 15.86 -0.21
C LEU A 191 -15.82 16.42 0.13
N GLU A 192 -15.47 17.58 -0.44
CA GLU A 192 -14.08 18.05 -0.52
C GLU A 192 -13.41 18.27 0.84
N ALA A 193 -14.06 18.93 1.78
CA ALA A 193 -13.51 19.20 3.11
C ALA A 193 -13.90 18.16 4.17
N SER A 194 -14.79 17.22 3.85
CA SER A 194 -15.40 16.33 4.86
C SER A 194 -14.36 15.54 5.64
N ALA A 195 -13.43 14.86 4.95
CA ALA A 195 -12.41 14.09 5.62
C ALA A 195 -11.50 14.93 6.54
N LEU A 196 -11.11 16.13 6.08
CA LEU A 196 -10.25 17.04 6.83
C LEU A 196 -10.97 17.60 8.08
N ALA A 197 -12.21 18.05 7.91
CA ALA A 197 -13.00 18.64 8.98
C ALA A 197 -13.41 17.60 10.04
N SER A 198 -13.85 16.41 9.61
CA SER A 198 -14.17 15.28 10.48
C SER A 198 -12.95 14.80 11.27
N SER A 199 -11.79 14.68 10.62
CA SER A 199 -10.55 14.30 11.29
C SER A 199 -10.15 15.32 12.36
N CYS A 200 -10.32 16.62 12.09
CA CYS A 200 -10.08 17.66 13.09
C CYS A 200 -11.05 17.52 14.28
N ASN A 201 -12.35 17.33 14.01
CA ASN A 201 -13.37 17.23 15.05
C ASN A 201 -13.10 16.04 15.99
N ILE A 202 -12.96 14.84 15.45
CA ILE A 202 -12.72 13.65 16.27
C ILE A 202 -11.32 13.68 16.92
N GLY A 203 -10.32 14.19 16.21
CA GLY A 203 -8.96 14.35 16.73
C GLY A 203 -8.93 15.24 17.96
N CYS A 204 -9.59 16.41 17.92
CA CYS A 204 -9.71 17.32 19.08
C CYS A 204 -10.47 16.66 20.23
N ALA A 205 -11.62 16.02 19.96
CA ALA A 205 -12.42 15.38 20.99
C ALA A 205 -11.65 14.30 21.76
N ILE A 206 -10.92 13.42 21.05
CA ILE A 206 -10.10 12.37 21.67
C ILE A 206 -8.86 12.96 22.37
N ALA A 207 -8.22 13.98 21.79
CA ALA A 207 -7.08 14.62 22.44
C ALA A 207 -7.48 15.26 23.76
N ASP A 208 -8.60 16.00 23.81
CA ASP A 208 -9.13 16.63 25.02
C ASP A 208 -9.48 15.58 26.10
N THR A 209 -9.96 14.40 25.70
CA THR A 209 -10.29 13.29 26.62
C THR A 209 -9.07 12.77 27.38
N PHE A 210 -7.89 12.83 26.77
CA PHE A 210 -6.65 12.31 27.34
C PHE A 210 -5.62 13.42 27.63
N GLU A 211 -6.05 14.66 27.64
CA GLU A 211 -5.19 15.77 28.04
C GLU A 211 -4.64 15.53 29.47
N ASN A 212 -3.32 15.64 29.62
CA ASN A 212 -2.61 15.39 30.88
C ASN A 212 -2.67 13.96 31.42
N GLU A 213 -3.10 12.97 30.62
CA GLU A 213 -3.06 11.57 31.00
C GLU A 213 -1.82 10.87 30.46
N TYR A 214 -1.21 10.05 31.30
CA TYR A 214 -0.16 9.13 30.92
C TYR A 214 -0.78 7.77 30.54
N SER A 215 -0.37 7.18 29.44
CA SER A 215 -0.80 5.83 29.07
C SER A 215 0.36 4.91 28.76
N THR A 216 1.36 5.40 28.02
CA THR A 216 2.57 4.65 27.67
C THR A 216 3.65 5.58 27.13
N LYS A 217 4.87 5.05 26.94
CA LYS A 217 5.98 5.82 26.37
C LYS A 217 6.91 4.96 25.50
N ILE A 218 7.65 5.65 24.64
CA ILE A 218 8.85 5.15 23.96
C ILE A 218 9.98 6.08 24.37
N GLY A 219 10.86 5.66 25.27
CA GLY A 219 11.84 6.57 25.88
C GLY A 219 11.14 7.76 26.54
N ASP A 220 11.41 8.99 26.07
CA ASP A 220 10.78 10.22 26.56
C ASP A 220 9.49 10.61 25.82
N LEU A 221 9.17 9.93 24.72
CA LEU A 221 7.95 10.19 23.97
C LEU A 221 6.75 9.55 24.66
N ILE A 222 5.88 10.39 25.21
CA ILE A 222 4.59 9.98 25.79
C ILE A 222 3.60 9.72 24.67
N LEU A 223 2.90 8.59 24.75
CA LEU A 223 1.87 8.17 23.83
C LEU A 223 0.61 7.75 24.59
N HIS A 224 -0.56 8.04 24.05
CA HIS A 224 -1.81 7.53 24.59
C HIS A 224 -2.71 6.96 23.48
N THR A 225 -2.91 7.71 22.39
CA THR A 225 -3.84 7.35 21.33
C THR A 225 -3.24 7.72 19.98
N LEU A 226 -3.48 6.89 18.99
CA LEU A 226 -3.18 7.14 17.59
C LEU A 226 -4.50 7.12 16.81
N ILE A 227 -4.75 8.13 15.96
CA ILE A 227 -6.04 8.27 15.25
C ILE A 227 -5.78 8.39 13.74
N PHE A 228 -6.52 7.63 12.95
CA PHE A 228 -6.49 7.72 11.49
C PHE A 228 -7.93 7.80 10.95
N GLN A 229 -8.48 9.01 10.88
CA GLN A 229 -9.89 9.28 10.68
C GLN A 229 -10.74 8.65 11.79
N ASP A 230 -11.50 7.62 11.46
CA ASP A 230 -12.35 6.84 12.36
C ASP A 230 -11.65 5.64 13.01
N ASP A 231 -10.47 5.26 12.53
CA ASP A 231 -9.68 4.18 13.13
C ASP A 231 -8.89 4.73 14.34
N ILE A 232 -9.21 4.28 15.54
CA ILE A 232 -8.55 4.67 16.79
C ILE A 232 -7.77 3.49 17.37
N ALA A 233 -6.52 3.73 17.75
CA ALA A 233 -5.68 2.81 18.52
C ALA A 233 -5.22 3.46 19.82
N LYS A 234 -5.64 2.92 20.96
CA LYS A 234 -5.19 3.32 22.29
C LYS A 234 -4.07 2.41 22.77
N LEU A 235 -2.98 3.01 23.20
CA LEU A 235 -1.78 2.31 23.69
C LEU A 235 -1.73 2.42 25.22
N ASN A 236 -1.55 1.30 25.93
CA ASN A 236 -1.59 1.28 27.39
C ASN A 236 -0.48 0.40 27.95
N ASP A 237 0.10 0.78 29.09
CA ASP A 237 1.13 0.01 29.78
C ASP A 237 0.55 -1.08 30.69
N ASN A 238 -0.69 -0.91 31.15
CA ASN A 238 -1.31 -1.81 32.09
C ASN A 238 -2.83 -1.97 31.83
N ILE A 239 -3.43 -2.93 32.53
CA ILE A 239 -4.83 -3.30 32.38
C ILE A 239 -5.77 -2.19 32.83
N GLU A 240 -5.42 -1.49 33.91
CA GLU A 240 -6.26 -0.45 34.49
C GLU A 240 -6.38 0.77 33.54
N ASP A 241 -5.26 1.19 32.95
CA ASP A 241 -5.26 2.27 31.95
C ASP A 241 -6.04 1.87 30.70
N ALA A 242 -5.97 0.60 30.31
CA ALA A 242 -6.76 0.09 29.18
C ALA A 242 -8.26 0.15 29.47
N ARG A 243 -8.72 -0.26 30.68
CA ARG A 243 -10.11 -0.19 31.10
C ARG A 243 -10.64 1.25 31.16
N LYS A 244 -9.90 2.13 31.82
CA LYS A 244 -10.25 3.55 31.89
C LYS A 244 -10.32 4.17 30.51
N GLY A 245 -9.32 3.88 29.67
CA GLY A 245 -9.26 4.37 28.30
C GLY A 245 -10.43 3.92 27.42
N CYS A 246 -10.84 2.65 27.54
CA CYS A 246 -12.00 2.12 26.82
C CYS A 246 -13.28 2.88 27.17
N ASN A 247 -13.54 3.06 28.45
CA ASN A 247 -14.74 3.76 28.90
C ASN A 247 -14.75 5.22 28.49
N LYS A 248 -13.61 5.92 28.63
CA LYS A 248 -13.50 7.34 28.23
C LYS A 248 -13.72 7.55 26.74
N ILE A 249 -13.17 6.67 25.88
CA ILE A 249 -13.38 6.76 24.44
C ILE A 249 -14.87 6.54 24.10
N ASP A 250 -15.51 5.54 24.69
CA ASP A 250 -16.91 5.25 24.45
C ASP A 250 -17.83 6.41 24.90
N GLU A 251 -17.56 6.98 26.07
CA GLU A 251 -18.25 8.16 26.58
C GLU A 251 -18.06 9.38 25.65
N THR A 252 -16.83 9.64 25.21
CA THR A 252 -16.54 10.74 24.28
C THR A 252 -17.29 10.57 22.96
N LEU A 253 -17.29 9.36 22.40
CA LEU A 253 -18.00 9.08 21.16
C LEU A 253 -19.53 9.23 21.34
N LYS A 254 -20.09 8.77 22.46
CA LYS A 254 -21.52 8.98 22.78
C LYS A 254 -21.89 10.45 22.92
N GLN A 255 -21.05 11.25 23.57
CA GLN A 255 -21.24 12.70 23.66
C GLN A 255 -21.27 13.38 22.29
N LYS A 256 -20.51 12.84 21.33
CA LYS A 256 -20.48 13.27 19.93
C LYS A 256 -21.57 12.63 19.06
N LEU A 257 -22.54 11.97 19.64
CA LEU A 257 -23.60 11.21 18.95
C LEU A 257 -23.07 10.14 17.99
N LEU A 258 -21.81 9.72 18.18
CA LEU A 258 -21.18 8.62 17.48
C LEU A 258 -21.36 7.32 18.26
N SER A 259 -21.23 6.20 17.61
CA SER A 259 -21.35 4.89 18.26
C SER A 259 -20.19 3.98 17.91
N THR A 260 -19.62 3.37 18.93
CA THR A 260 -18.62 2.32 18.79
C THR A 260 -19.26 1.05 18.21
N ASN A 261 -18.53 0.37 17.34
CA ASN A 261 -18.86 -0.96 16.91
C ASN A 261 -18.16 -1.97 17.82
N TYR A 262 -18.82 -2.39 18.87
CA TYR A 262 -18.24 -3.25 19.91
C TYR A 262 -17.75 -4.58 19.35
N ASP A 263 -18.48 -5.20 18.40
CA ASP A 263 -18.11 -6.49 17.78
C ASP A 263 -16.80 -6.44 16.99
N LYS A 264 -16.43 -5.25 16.50
CA LYS A 264 -15.20 -5.04 15.75
C LYS A 264 -14.11 -4.37 16.58
N SER A 265 -14.45 -3.81 17.74
CA SER A 265 -13.45 -3.27 18.66
C SER A 265 -12.77 -4.39 19.41
N LYS A 266 -11.44 -4.36 19.50
CA LYS A 266 -10.67 -5.47 20.06
C LYS A 266 -9.50 -4.95 20.88
N TYR A 267 -8.94 -5.82 21.72
CA TYR A 267 -7.65 -5.54 22.32
C TYR A 267 -6.66 -6.68 22.10
N LEU A 268 -5.39 -6.34 22.02
CA LEU A 268 -4.28 -7.28 21.93
C LEU A 268 -3.32 -7.03 23.07
N ILE A 269 -2.81 -8.10 23.68
CA ILE A 269 -1.78 -8.04 24.70
C ILE A 269 -0.44 -8.32 24.01
N ILE A 270 0.48 -7.34 24.05
CA ILE A 270 1.75 -7.38 23.31
C ILE A 270 2.94 -7.28 24.28
N GLY A 271 4.16 -7.48 23.77
CA GLY A 271 5.42 -7.26 24.48
C GLY A 271 6.14 -8.53 24.88
N GLY A 272 6.96 -8.48 25.93
CA GLY A 272 7.77 -9.61 26.38
C GLY A 272 6.92 -10.80 26.84
N ASN A 273 7.32 -12.03 26.49
CA ASN A 273 6.52 -13.23 26.72
C ASN A 273 6.02 -13.39 28.16
N LYS A 274 6.88 -13.16 29.17
CA LYS A 274 6.51 -13.29 30.59
C LYS A 274 5.45 -12.26 30.97
N ALA A 275 5.69 -10.98 30.72
CA ALA A 275 4.76 -9.90 31.04
C ALA A 275 3.43 -10.05 30.30
N ARG A 276 3.47 -10.50 29.03
CA ARG A 276 2.27 -10.79 28.24
C ARG A 276 1.44 -11.92 28.88
N MET A 277 2.06 -13.02 29.26
CA MET A 277 1.35 -14.15 29.90
C MET A 277 0.75 -13.78 31.25
N GLU A 278 1.44 -12.98 32.06
CA GLU A 278 0.91 -12.47 33.33
C GLU A 278 -0.34 -11.58 33.12
N MET A 279 -0.34 -10.74 32.08
CA MET A 279 -1.52 -9.94 31.73
C MET A 279 -2.70 -10.80 31.22
N ILE A 280 -2.41 -11.81 30.40
CA ILE A 280 -3.43 -12.75 29.91
C ILE A 280 -4.09 -13.46 31.10
N GLU A 281 -3.30 -13.92 32.06
CA GLU A 281 -3.82 -14.63 33.24
C GLU A 281 -4.77 -13.73 34.05
N LYS A 282 -4.36 -12.49 34.33
CA LYS A 282 -5.20 -11.51 35.07
C LYS A 282 -6.49 -11.16 34.35
N LEU A 283 -6.51 -11.21 33.01
CA LEU A 283 -7.69 -10.86 32.21
C LEU A 283 -8.66 -12.03 31.97
N LYS A 284 -8.30 -13.25 32.39
CA LYS A 284 -9.23 -14.40 32.33
C LYS A 284 -10.46 -14.20 33.20
N ASP A 285 -10.25 -13.75 34.45
CA ASP A 285 -11.33 -13.60 35.42
C ASP A 285 -12.05 -12.25 35.30
N ASP A 286 -11.34 -11.22 34.82
CA ASP A 286 -11.87 -9.87 34.71
C ASP A 286 -11.45 -9.21 33.37
N PRO A 287 -12.17 -9.50 32.27
CA PRO A 287 -11.84 -9.01 30.94
C PRO A 287 -12.05 -7.49 30.80
N ILE A 288 -11.42 -6.89 29.78
CA ILE A 288 -11.65 -5.48 29.44
C ILE A 288 -13.05 -5.30 28.90
N ARG A 289 -13.74 -4.28 29.44
CA ARG A 289 -15.10 -3.90 29.05
C ARG A 289 -15.13 -2.47 28.50
N MET A 290 -16.14 -2.22 27.70
CA MET A 290 -16.52 -0.88 27.24
C MET A 290 -17.98 -0.67 27.62
N GLY A 291 -18.24 0.09 28.67
CA GLY A 291 -19.51 0.02 29.41
C GLY A 291 -19.74 -1.39 29.95
N ASP A 292 -20.89 -1.98 29.63
CA ASP A 292 -21.24 -3.35 30.06
C ASP A 292 -20.75 -4.44 29.07
N ILE A 293 -20.22 -4.06 27.92
CA ILE A 293 -19.87 -5.00 26.84
C ILE A 293 -18.41 -5.45 26.98
N ILE A 294 -18.19 -6.77 26.97
CA ILE A 294 -16.86 -7.35 26.95
C ILE A 294 -16.24 -7.16 25.57
N ILE A 295 -15.05 -6.58 25.51
CA ILE A 295 -14.27 -6.46 24.28
C ILE A 295 -13.42 -7.71 24.06
N GLU A 296 -13.38 -8.20 22.82
CA GLU A 296 -12.64 -9.40 22.45
C GLU A 296 -11.11 -9.23 22.64
N ASN A 297 -10.49 -10.20 23.34
CA ASN A 297 -9.05 -10.37 23.34
C ASN A 297 -8.63 -11.09 22.06
N ALA A 298 -8.14 -10.37 21.08
CA ALA A 298 -7.71 -10.91 19.81
C ALA A 298 -6.22 -11.30 19.82
N LYS A 299 -5.88 -12.45 19.22
CA LYS A 299 -4.47 -12.81 18.95
C LYS A 299 -3.90 -12.02 17.79
N MET A 300 -4.76 -11.57 16.91
CA MET A 300 -4.39 -10.83 15.71
C MET A 300 -5.54 -9.90 15.30
N GLU A 301 -5.21 -8.68 14.92
CA GLU A 301 -6.18 -7.69 14.44
C GLU A 301 -5.68 -7.00 13.17
N LYS A 302 -6.61 -6.68 12.27
CA LYS A 302 -6.31 -5.91 11.06
C LYS A 302 -6.43 -4.42 11.33
N TYR A 303 -5.29 -3.73 11.32
CA TYR A 303 -5.23 -2.29 11.55
C TYR A 303 -4.53 -1.57 10.41
N LEU A 304 -5.18 -0.57 9.81
CA LEU A 304 -4.69 0.23 8.68
C LEU A 304 -4.12 -0.60 7.51
N GLY A 305 -4.68 -1.78 7.29
CA GLY A 305 -4.31 -2.66 6.18
C GLY A 305 -3.14 -3.61 6.45
N ASP A 306 -2.54 -3.59 7.65
CA ASP A 306 -1.60 -4.61 8.14
C ASP A 306 -2.29 -5.48 9.21
N LEU A 307 -1.82 -6.72 9.35
CA LEU A 307 -2.18 -7.57 10.49
C LEU A 307 -1.22 -7.28 11.63
N ILE A 308 -1.75 -6.95 12.80
CA ILE A 308 -1.00 -6.79 14.04
C ILE A 308 -1.20 -8.06 14.87
N HIS A 309 -0.11 -8.70 15.27
CA HIS A 309 -0.14 -9.97 16.00
C HIS A 309 0.41 -9.80 17.42
N GLU A 310 -0.19 -10.48 18.40
CA GLU A 310 0.23 -10.44 19.82
C GLU A 310 1.68 -10.87 20.04
N LEU A 311 2.24 -11.71 19.16
CA LEU A 311 3.62 -12.18 19.22
C LEU A 311 4.66 -11.19 18.63
N GLY A 312 4.25 -9.97 18.32
CA GLY A 312 5.15 -8.89 17.92
C GLY A 312 5.27 -8.66 16.42
N CYS A 313 6.23 -7.81 16.04
CA CYS A 313 6.33 -7.27 14.69
C CYS A 313 6.65 -8.32 13.62
N ALA A 314 7.57 -9.24 13.89
CA ALA A 314 7.97 -10.26 12.91
C ALA A 314 6.81 -11.19 12.53
N GLN A 315 6.01 -11.64 13.51
CA GLN A 315 4.84 -12.46 13.25
C GLN A 315 3.75 -11.66 12.53
N SER A 316 3.56 -10.40 12.88
CA SER A 316 2.65 -9.47 12.17
C SER A 316 2.99 -9.37 10.68
N ILE A 317 4.26 -9.25 10.33
CA ILE A 317 4.74 -9.21 8.94
C ILE A 317 4.44 -10.54 8.23
N LYS A 318 4.76 -11.66 8.86
CA LYS A 318 4.54 -13.01 8.31
C LYS A 318 3.08 -13.22 7.94
N GLU A 319 2.15 -12.93 8.84
CA GLU A 319 0.72 -13.10 8.58
C GLU A 319 0.20 -12.11 7.53
N THR A 320 0.69 -10.86 7.55
CA THR A 320 0.35 -9.86 6.51
C THR A 320 0.79 -10.30 5.11
N ILE A 321 2.02 -10.80 4.97
CA ILE A 321 2.54 -11.31 3.69
C ILE A 321 1.69 -12.49 3.22
N LYS A 322 1.43 -13.46 4.09
CA LYS A 322 0.65 -14.66 3.80
C LYS A 322 -0.78 -14.33 3.33
N GLU A 323 -1.48 -13.44 4.04
CA GLU A 323 -2.81 -12.98 3.63
C GLU A 323 -2.79 -12.32 2.26
N ARG A 324 -1.84 -11.41 2.02
CA ARG A 324 -1.73 -10.68 0.75
C ARG A 324 -1.39 -11.60 -0.40
N MET A 325 -0.42 -12.49 -0.24
CA MET A 325 -0.08 -13.46 -1.29
C MET A 325 -1.30 -14.30 -1.66
N ARG A 326 -2.05 -14.82 -0.68
CA ARG A 326 -3.27 -15.58 -0.93
C ARG A 326 -4.31 -14.79 -1.72
N THR A 327 -4.54 -13.54 -1.38
CA THR A 327 -5.52 -12.68 -2.06
C THR A 327 -5.07 -12.24 -3.47
N LEU A 328 -3.77 -12.24 -3.73
CA LEU A 328 -3.21 -11.81 -5.02
C LEU A 328 -3.05 -12.92 -6.05
N VAL A 329 -3.19 -14.20 -5.66
CA VAL A 329 -3.09 -15.34 -6.60
C VAL A 329 -4.05 -15.17 -7.77
N SER A 330 -5.32 -14.84 -7.52
CA SER A 330 -6.31 -14.66 -8.59
C SER A 330 -5.96 -13.52 -9.56
N LYS A 331 -5.36 -12.44 -9.07
CA LYS A 331 -4.89 -11.33 -9.93
C LYS A 331 -3.68 -11.75 -10.77
N VAL A 332 -2.79 -12.56 -10.21
CA VAL A 332 -1.65 -13.14 -10.93
C VAL A 332 -2.16 -14.05 -12.05
N ASP A 333 -3.13 -14.91 -11.75
CA ASP A 333 -3.76 -15.80 -12.75
C ASP A 333 -4.45 -15.03 -13.88
N GLU A 334 -5.16 -13.93 -13.53
CA GLU A 334 -5.77 -13.03 -14.51
C GLU A 334 -4.71 -12.42 -15.45
N ILE A 335 -3.59 -11.92 -14.90
CA ILE A 335 -2.50 -11.35 -15.72
C ILE A 335 -1.92 -12.39 -16.68
N ILE A 336 -1.69 -13.61 -16.22
CA ILE A 336 -1.15 -14.68 -17.06
C ILE A 336 -2.13 -15.04 -18.17
N LYS A 337 -3.40 -15.30 -17.85
CA LYS A 337 -4.45 -15.61 -18.83
C LYS A 337 -4.62 -14.50 -19.86
N THR A 338 -4.62 -13.24 -19.40
CA THR A 338 -4.72 -12.08 -20.31
C THR A 338 -3.54 -12.00 -21.26
N SER A 339 -2.33 -12.31 -20.81
CA SER A 339 -1.12 -12.28 -21.64
C SER A 339 -1.08 -13.39 -22.70
N GLU A 340 -1.83 -14.47 -22.51
CA GLU A 340 -1.93 -15.61 -23.43
C GLU A 340 -3.09 -15.48 -24.42
N SER A 341 -3.98 -14.51 -24.24
CA SER A 341 -5.16 -14.34 -25.10
C SER A 341 -4.79 -13.79 -26.48
N PRO A 342 -5.19 -14.48 -27.57
CA PRO A 342 -4.96 -14.00 -28.93
C PRO A 342 -5.73 -12.70 -29.27
N TRP A 343 -6.80 -12.39 -28.52
CA TRP A 343 -7.71 -11.27 -28.78
C TRP A 343 -7.17 -9.91 -28.34
N ILE A 344 -6.10 -9.86 -27.57
CA ILE A 344 -5.45 -8.61 -27.18
C ILE A 344 -4.34 -8.30 -28.20
N GLY A 345 -4.67 -8.35 -29.46
CA GLY A 345 -3.78 -8.28 -30.64
C GLY A 345 -2.96 -6.99 -30.81
N GLY A 346 -3.04 -6.03 -29.87
CA GLY A 346 -2.13 -4.89 -29.80
C GLY A 346 -1.08 -5.00 -28.70
N LEU A 347 -1.17 -6.01 -27.83
CA LEU A 347 -0.32 -6.20 -26.65
C LEU A 347 0.60 -7.43 -26.75
N ASN A 348 0.94 -7.87 -27.96
CA ASN A 348 1.88 -8.98 -28.18
C ASN A 348 3.31 -8.73 -27.70
N ASN A 349 3.52 -7.71 -26.86
CA ASN A 349 4.80 -7.42 -26.26
C ASN A 349 4.96 -8.24 -24.99
N SER A 350 6.01 -9.05 -24.92
CA SER A 350 6.31 -9.90 -23.78
C SER A 350 6.63 -9.15 -22.48
N GLU A 351 6.85 -7.84 -22.55
CA GLU A 351 7.04 -6.98 -21.38
C GLU A 351 5.72 -6.70 -20.62
N THR A 352 4.58 -6.80 -21.30
CA THR A 352 3.25 -6.44 -20.75
C THR A 352 2.90 -7.19 -19.45
N PRO A 353 3.03 -8.53 -19.34
CA PRO A 353 2.71 -9.22 -18.09
C PRO A 353 3.57 -8.74 -16.93
N PHE A 354 4.86 -8.43 -17.15
CA PHE A 354 5.75 -7.92 -16.12
C PHE A 354 5.35 -6.51 -15.68
N LYS A 355 5.00 -5.62 -16.62
CA LYS A 355 4.48 -4.29 -16.31
C LYS A 355 3.16 -4.34 -15.53
N LEU A 356 2.25 -5.24 -15.89
CA LEU A 356 1.00 -5.43 -15.16
C LEU A 356 1.24 -5.95 -13.73
N PHE A 357 2.18 -6.87 -13.55
CA PHE A 357 2.58 -7.33 -12.23
C PHE A 357 3.15 -6.19 -11.39
N GLU A 358 4.04 -5.37 -11.95
CA GLU A 358 4.59 -4.18 -11.31
C GLU A 358 3.52 -3.16 -10.92
N ALA A 359 2.52 -2.95 -11.77
CA ALA A 359 1.49 -1.94 -11.55
C ALA A 359 0.34 -2.41 -10.64
N ARG A 360 -0.04 -3.70 -10.67
CA ARG A 360 -1.24 -4.20 -10.00
C ARG A 360 -0.96 -5.11 -8.80
N VAL A 361 0.14 -5.85 -8.83
CA VAL A 361 0.48 -6.84 -7.78
C VAL A 361 1.44 -6.27 -6.75
N ILE A 362 2.58 -5.73 -7.19
CA ILE A 362 3.62 -5.20 -6.30
C ILE A 362 3.10 -4.12 -5.34
N PRO A 363 2.32 -3.10 -5.77
CA PRO A 363 1.81 -2.09 -4.84
C PRO A 363 0.89 -2.67 -3.76
N SER A 364 0.08 -3.69 -4.12
CA SER A 364 -0.81 -4.36 -3.17
C SER A 364 -0.04 -5.30 -2.22
N LEU A 365 0.96 -6.02 -2.73
CA LEU A 365 1.79 -6.93 -1.94
C LEU A 365 2.66 -6.18 -0.93
N LEU A 366 3.28 -5.07 -1.36
CA LEU A 366 4.19 -4.25 -0.55
C LEU A 366 3.52 -2.99 0.03
N HIS A 367 2.20 -2.98 0.16
CA HIS A 367 1.49 -1.90 0.85
C HIS A 367 2.00 -1.79 2.29
N ASN A 368 2.27 -0.58 2.80
CA ASN A 368 2.83 -0.32 4.13
C ASN A 368 4.17 -1.03 4.46
N SER A 369 4.88 -1.60 3.47
CA SER A 369 6.15 -2.31 3.75
C SER A 369 7.24 -1.41 4.34
N GLU A 370 7.10 -0.11 4.27
CA GLU A 370 7.92 0.87 4.98
C GLU A 370 7.88 0.67 6.50
N SER A 371 6.73 0.24 7.04
CA SER A 371 6.51 0.01 8.47
C SER A 371 6.86 -1.42 8.93
N TRP A 372 7.42 -2.27 8.09
CA TRP A 372 7.73 -3.65 8.43
C TRP A 372 9.03 -3.76 9.25
N ILE A 373 8.96 -3.36 10.52
CA ILE A 373 10.05 -3.43 11.50
C ILE A 373 10.26 -4.89 11.91
N GLY A 374 11.50 -5.39 11.85
CA GLY A 374 11.84 -6.79 12.14
C GLY A 374 11.61 -7.74 10.97
N ILE A 375 11.63 -7.23 9.74
CA ILE A 375 11.60 -8.09 8.55
C ILE A 375 12.88 -8.92 8.50
N ASN A 376 12.74 -10.24 8.28
CA ASN A 376 13.85 -11.18 8.26
C ASN A 376 14.06 -11.82 6.87
N LYS A 377 15.07 -12.69 6.77
CA LYS A 377 15.44 -13.37 5.52
C LYS A 377 14.33 -14.27 4.99
N ASP A 378 13.55 -14.92 5.88
CA ASP A 378 12.46 -15.82 5.46
C ASP A 378 11.31 -15.02 4.85
N HIS A 379 10.93 -13.89 5.44
CA HIS A 379 9.94 -12.98 4.88
C HIS A 379 10.32 -12.48 3.47
N ILE A 380 11.59 -12.11 3.29
CA ILE A 380 12.12 -11.67 1.99
C ILE A 380 12.10 -12.83 0.99
N LYS A 381 12.46 -14.04 1.44
CA LYS A 381 12.44 -15.24 0.61
C LYS A 381 11.03 -15.57 0.12
N ASP A 382 10.03 -15.56 0.99
CA ASP A 382 8.64 -15.84 0.62
C ASP A 382 8.14 -14.86 -0.46
N LEU A 383 8.42 -13.56 -0.27
CA LEU A 383 8.08 -12.53 -1.25
C LEU A 383 8.82 -12.71 -2.58
N GLN A 384 10.11 -13.07 -2.53
CA GLN A 384 10.91 -13.28 -3.73
C GLN A 384 10.46 -14.55 -4.47
N ASP A 385 10.15 -15.62 -3.76
CA ASP A 385 9.66 -16.86 -4.35
C ASP A 385 8.28 -16.65 -5.01
N PHE A 386 7.44 -15.78 -4.47
CA PHE A 386 6.18 -15.39 -5.12
C PHE A 386 6.43 -14.64 -6.45
N GLN A 387 7.36 -13.69 -6.48
CA GLN A 387 7.77 -12.99 -7.72
C GLN A 387 8.38 -13.97 -8.73
N ASP A 388 9.30 -14.83 -8.30
CA ASP A 388 9.98 -15.81 -9.15
C ASP A 388 8.98 -16.82 -9.74
N SER A 389 7.99 -17.25 -8.96
CA SER A 389 6.90 -18.11 -9.41
C SER A 389 6.09 -17.47 -10.53
N PHE A 390 5.76 -16.19 -10.41
CA PHE A 390 5.08 -15.44 -11.48
C PHE A 390 5.91 -15.43 -12.77
N ILE A 391 7.20 -15.08 -12.68
CA ILE A 391 8.09 -15.01 -13.85
C ILE A 391 8.18 -16.38 -14.53
N ARG A 392 8.36 -17.45 -13.73
CA ARG A 392 8.43 -18.84 -14.26
C ARG A 392 7.16 -19.25 -14.97
N ARG A 393 6.01 -18.88 -14.45
CA ARG A 393 4.71 -19.18 -15.07
C ARG A 393 4.51 -18.41 -16.38
N VAL A 394 4.87 -17.12 -16.43
CA VAL A 394 4.78 -16.32 -17.67
C VAL A 394 5.68 -16.88 -18.76
N LEU A 395 6.91 -17.28 -18.41
CA LEU A 395 7.90 -17.79 -19.38
C LEU A 395 7.85 -19.32 -19.57
N HIS A 396 6.93 -20.01 -18.89
CA HIS A 396 6.81 -21.48 -18.90
C HIS A 396 8.14 -22.19 -18.58
N LEU A 397 8.81 -21.76 -17.49
CA LEU A 397 10.11 -22.28 -17.09
C LEU A 397 9.99 -23.42 -16.09
N ALA A 398 10.87 -24.40 -16.21
CA ALA A 398 11.01 -25.45 -15.21
C ALA A 398 11.53 -24.89 -13.87
N PRO A 399 11.16 -25.50 -12.72
CA PRO A 399 11.62 -25.06 -11.40
C PRO A 399 13.14 -24.97 -11.26
N GLN A 400 13.88 -25.81 -11.99
CA GLN A 400 15.35 -25.91 -11.97
C GLN A 400 16.05 -24.81 -12.78
N THR A 401 15.31 -23.98 -13.53
CA THR A 401 15.92 -22.89 -14.30
C THR A 401 16.64 -21.93 -13.38
N THR A 402 17.88 -21.61 -13.71
CA THR A 402 18.76 -20.79 -12.87
C THR A 402 18.18 -19.40 -12.60
N LYS A 403 18.11 -19.01 -11.31
CA LYS A 403 17.61 -17.69 -10.90
C LYS A 403 18.49 -16.55 -11.44
N ALA A 404 19.78 -16.77 -11.61
CA ALA A 404 20.72 -15.77 -12.10
C ALA A 404 20.27 -15.17 -13.43
N ILE A 405 19.98 -16.03 -14.44
CA ILE A 405 19.54 -15.54 -15.74
C ILE A 405 18.13 -14.95 -15.72
N ILE A 406 17.24 -15.49 -14.89
CA ILE A 406 15.89 -14.92 -14.70
C ILE A 406 16.02 -13.47 -14.23
N ASN A 407 16.81 -13.24 -13.21
CA ASN A 407 17.00 -11.91 -12.63
C ASN A 407 17.71 -10.97 -13.61
N TRP A 408 18.72 -11.47 -14.35
CA TRP A 408 19.46 -10.67 -15.31
C TRP A 408 18.62 -10.25 -16.51
N ASP A 409 17.98 -11.21 -17.19
CA ASP A 409 17.24 -10.95 -18.43
C ASP A 409 15.93 -10.20 -18.20
N ILE A 410 15.17 -10.56 -17.15
CA ILE A 410 13.91 -9.91 -16.84
C ILE A 410 14.13 -8.56 -16.11
N GLY A 411 15.19 -8.46 -15.33
CA GLY A 411 15.58 -7.21 -14.67
C GLY A 411 14.59 -6.70 -13.62
N MET A 412 13.69 -7.57 -13.11
CA MET A 412 12.76 -7.17 -12.05
C MET A 412 13.51 -6.90 -10.75
N MET A 413 13.21 -5.78 -10.13
CA MET A 413 13.81 -5.39 -8.85
C MET A 413 13.56 -6.48 -7.78
N PRO A 414 14.60 -6.99 -7.09
CA PRO A 414 14.42 -7.94 -5.98
C PRO A 414 13.62 -7.34 -4.83
N MET A 415 12.85 -8.19 -4.14
CA MET A 415 11.96 -7.77 -3.05
C MET A 415 12.71 -7.10 -1.90
N LYS A 416 13.92 -7.58 -1.54
CA LYS A 416 14.79 -6.92 -0.56
C LYS A 416 14.98 -5.44 -0.89
N TRP A 417 15.39 -5.13 -2.10
CA TRP A 417 15.73 -3.77 -2.52
C TRP A 417 14.52 -2.88 -2.77
N ARG A 418 13.37 -3.48 -3.12
CA ARG A 418 12.08 -2.75 -3.17
C ARG A 418 11.71 -2.23 -1.78
N ILE A 419 11.76 -3.10 -0.78
CA ILE A 419 11.40 -2.76 0.60
C ILE A 419 12.43 -1.78 1.17
N ALA A 420 13.72 -2.04 0.97
CA ALA A 420 14.79 -1.12 1.39
C ALA A 420 14.60 0.29 0.82
N GLY A 421 14.35 0.39 -0.49
CA GLY A 421 14.10 1.67 -1.14
C GLY A 421 12.86 2.40 -0.60
N LYS A 422 11.81 1.68 -0.27
CA LYS A 422 10.60 2.24 0.35
C LYS A 422 10.89 2.75 1.77
N LYS A 423 11.56 1.96 2.62
CA LYS A 423 11.97 2.35 3.98
C LYS A 423 12.85 3.60 3.98
N LEU A 424 13.92 3.60 3.20
CA LEU A 424 14.84 4.75 3.11
C LEU A 424 14.14 6.02 2.62
N GLN A 425 13.29 5.93 1.58
CA GLN A 425 12.54 7.08 1.09
C GLN A 425 11.52 7.59 2.11
N PHE A 426 10.89 6.68 2.87
CA PHE A 426 9.95 7.03 3.93
C PHE A 426 10.67 7.76 5.07
N VAL A 427 11.74 7.18 5.63
CA VAL A 427 12.50 7.81 6.72
C VAL A 427 13.04 9.17 6.30
N ARG A 428 13.63 9.27 5.09
CA ARG A 428 14.03 10.57 4.52
C ARG A 428 12.89 11.60 4.54
N LYS A 429 11.68 11.20 4.09
CA LYS A 429 10.50 12.09 4.08
C LYS A 429 10.12 12.54 5.49
N ILE A 430 10.18 11.63 6.47
CA ILE A 430 9.86 11.94 7.87
C ILE A 430 10.89 12.88 8.49
N MET A 431 12.18 12.67 8.23
CA MET A 431 13.23 13.54 8.77
C MET A 431 13.15 14.99 8.26
N MET A 432 12.51 15.21 7.11
CA MET A 432 12.27 16.55 6.55
C MET A 432 11.02 17.23 7.13
N LYS A 433 10.22 16.54 7.93
CA LYS A 433 9.06 17.14 8.62
C LYS A 433 9.48 17.94 9.83
N GLU A 434 8.55 18.72 10.37
CA GLU A 434 8.73 19.50 11.59
C GLU A 434 9.10 18.60 12.79
N ASP A 435 9.78 19.16 13.78
CA ASP A 435 10.29 18.39 14.92
C ASP A 435 9.19 17.90 15.86
N ASP A 436 8.03 18.50 15.81
CA ASP A 436 6.85 18.08 16.57
C ASP A 436 6.12 16.86 15.96
N ASN A 437 6.49 16.43 14.74
CA ASN A 437 5.91 15.25 14.11
C ASN A 437 6.14 13.99 14.94
N ILE A 438 5.06 13.31 15.30
CA ILE A 438 5.07 12.15 16.21
C ILE A 438 5.93 11.00 15.69
N THR A 439 5.91 10.75 14.38
CA THR A 439 6.70 9.67 13.76
C THR A 439 8.19 10.01 13.78
N LYS A 440 8.56 11.28 13.53
CA LYS A 440 9.94 11.75 13.65
C LYS A 440 10.45 11.59 15.08
N LYS A 441 9.65 11.99 16.07
CA LYS A 441 9.96 11.78 17.49
C LYS A 441 10.15 10.31 17.83
N ALA A 442 9.26 9.42 17.35
CA ALA A 442 9.38 7.99 17.57
C ALA A 442 10.69 7.41 17.01
N LEU A 443 11.08 7.78 15.77
CA LEU A 443 12.35 7.37 15.17
C LEU A 443 13.57 7.91 15.93
N HIS A 444 13.52 9.13 16.47
CA HIS A 444 14.59 9.65 17.33
C HIS A 444 14.68 8.86 18.66
N GLN A 445 13.54 8.49 19.24
CA GLN A 445 13.55 7.67 20.45
C GLN A 445 14.07 6.25 20.21
N GLU A 446 13.88 5.67 19.00
CA GLU A 446 14.55 4.41 18.63
C GLU A 446 16.08 4.53 18.75
N VAL A 447 16.64 5.65 18.23
CA VAL A 447 18.09 5.89 18.30
C VAL A 447 18.56 6.10 19.74
N ILE A 448 17.84 6.91 20.52
CA ILE A 448 18.20 7.24 21.91
C ILE A 448 18.13 5.99 22.81
N THR A 449 17.08 5.20 22.66
CA THR A 449 16.86 4.00 23.51
C THR A 449 17.61 2.76 23.04
N GLY A 450 18.20 2.82 21.82
CA GLY A 450 18.97 1.74 21.22
C GLY A 450 18.15 0.53 20.77
N ILE A 451 16.82 0.67 20.62
CA ILE A 451 15.98 -0.42 20.12
C ILE A 451 16.22 -0.67 18.63
N LYS A 452 16.09 -1.96 18.24
CA LYS A 452 16.27 -2.37 16.83
C LYS A 452 14.99 -2.14 16.03
N GLY A 453 14.62 -0.87 15.89
CA GLY A 453 13.46 -0.42 15.11
C GLY A 453 13.81 -0.02 13.68
N LEU A 454 12.94 0.79 13.06
CA LEU A 454 13.09 1.22 11.67
C LEU A 454 14.33 2.11 11.44
N ALA A 455 14.68 2.97 12.40
CA ALA A 455 15.87 3.81 12.33
C ALA A 455 17.15 2.95 12.29
N HIS A 456 17.22 1.91 13.12
CA HIS A 456 18.33 0.96 13.13
C HIS A 456 18.44 0.19 11.80
N GLU A 457 17.35 -0.37 11.29
CA GLU A 457 17.33 -1.07 10.01
C GLU A 457 17.74 -0.15 8.84
N CYS A 458 17.30 1.11 8.87
CA CYS A 458 17.70 2.08 7.85
C CYS A 458 19.18 2.46 7.95
N LYS A 459 19.77 2.47 9.15
CA LYS A 459 21.21 2.64 9.33
C LYS A 459 21.97 1.46 8.71
N GLU A 460 21.60 0.22 9.03
CA GLU A 460 22.21 -0.97 8.41
C GLU A 460 22.10 -0.95 6.89
N LEU A 461 20.96 -0.52 6.34
CA LEU A 461 20.76 -0.39 4.90
C LEU A 461 21.64 0.73 4.28
N THR A 462 21.81 1.86 4.96
CA THR A 462 22.70 2.92 4.46
C THR A 462 24.16 2.49 4.50
N ASP A 463 24.57 1.74 5.54
CA ASP A 463 25.93 1.19 5.65
C ASP A 463 26.17 0.12 4.54
N GLU A 464 25.22 -0.80 4.30
CA GLU A 464 25.28 -1.78 3.19
C GLU A 464 25.36 -1.12 1.80
N LEU A 465 24.75 0.04 1.64
CA LEU A 465 24.71 0.81 0.39
C LEU A 465 25.84 1.86 0.29
N GLU A 466 26.70 1.97 1.29
CA GLU A 466 27.76 3.00 1.37
C GLU A 466 27.19 4.42 1.16
N MET A 467 26.07 4.72 1.81
CA MET A 467 25.34 5.98 1.69
C MET A 467 25.46 6.82 2.97
N PRO A 468 25.27 8.15 2.88
CA PRO A 468 25.12 8.99 4.08
C PRO A 468 23.96 8.52 4.95
N ASN A 469 24.08 8.74 6.26
CA ASN A 469 23.03 8.38 7.22
C ASN A 469 21.71 9.10 6.86
N ILE A 470 20.68 8.30 6.58
CA ILE A 470 19.37 8.80 6.15
C ILE A 470 18.66 9.63 7.24
N MET A 471 19.01 9.40 8.52
CA MET A 471 18.45 10.14 9.65
C MET A 471 18.83 11.62 9.66
N LEU A 472 19.83 12.04 8.88
CA LEU A 472 20.19 13.45 8.71
C LEU A 472 19.21 14.21 7.81
N GLY A 473 18.31 13.53 7.10
CA GLY A 473 17.26 14.12 6.27
C GLY A 473 17.70 14.77 4.96
N ASN A 474 18.98 14.95 4.74
CA ASN A 474 19.55 15.70 3.60
C ASN A 474 19.87 14.82 2.36
N THR A 475 19.63 13.51 2.43
CA THR A 475 19.93 12.57 1.34
C THR A 475 18.95 12.77 0.17
N PRO A 476 19.41 13.07 -1.07
CA PRO A 476 18.53 13.22 -2.22
C PRO A 476 17.80 11.91 -2.58
N LYS A 477 16.51 11.99 -2.92
CA LYS A 477 15.71 10.82 -3.36
C LYS A 477 16.34 10.10 -4.57
N ALA A 478 16.93 10.87 -5.49
CA ALA A 478 17.61 10.34 -6.68
C ALA A 478 18.84 9.49 -6.30
N LEU A 479 19.59 9.89 -5.28
CA LEU A 479 20.74 9.14 -4.79
C LEU A 479 20.33 7.76 -4.29
N ILE A 480 19.27 7.67 -3.44
CA ILE A 480 18.75 6.39 -2.95
C ILE A 480 18.42 5.45 -4.13
N LYS A 481 17.68 5.95 -5.12
CA LYS A 481 17.29 5.15 -6.28
C LYS A 481 18.50 4.67 -7.09
N ARG A 482 19.44 5.58 -7.36
CA ARG A 482 20.65 5.28 -8.16
C ARG A 482 21.53 4.25 -7.45
N THR A 483 21.76 4.40 -6.16
CA THR A 483 22.62 3.50 -5.38
C THR A 483 22.00 2.10 -5.30
N ILE A 484 20.69 1.99 -5.04
CA ILE A 484 20.00 0.69 -5.06
C ILE A 484 20.08 0.05 -6.45
N ALA A 485 19.84 0.80 -7.52
CA ALA A 485 19.94 0.27 -8.88
C ALA A 485 21.35 -0.26 -9.20
N LYS A 486 22.39 0.49 -8.79
CA LYS A 486 23.79 0.05 -8.92
C LYS A 486 24.05 -1.24 -8.12
N LYS A 487 23.58 -1.33 -6.88
CA LYS A 487 23.75 -2.51 -6.03
C LYS A 487 23.08 -3.75 -6.63
N VAL A 488 21.83 -3.60 -7.10
CA VAL A 488 21.10 -4.69 -7.79
C VAL A 488 21.82 -5.16 -9.04
N HIS A 489 22.35 -4.22 -9.84
CA HIS A 489 23.09 -4.56 -11.04
C HIS A 489 24.35 -5.38 -10.69
N ILE A 490 25.10 -4.97 -9.66
CA ILE A 490 26.28 -5.70 -9.19
C ILE A 490 25.90 -7.10 -8.68
N GLU A 491 24.82 -7.21 -7.92
CA GLU A 491 24.33 -8.53 -7.43
C GLU A 491 23.94 -9.46 -8.57
N PHE A 492 23.24 -8.93 -9.58
CA PHE A 492 22.86 -9.71 -10.75
C PHE A 492 24.09 -10.14 -11.58
N TRP A 493 25.04 -9.22 -11.77
CA TRP A 493 26.29 -9.51 -12.43
C TRP A 493 27.06 -10.62 -11.73
N ASN A 494 27.30 -10.50 -10.43
CA ASN A 494 28.01 -11.49 -9.64
C ASN A 494 27.30 -12.85 -9.66
N ALA A 495 25.97 -12.87 -9.62
CA ALA A 495 25.20 -14.10 -9.72
C ALA A 495 25.36 -14.79 -11.07
N MET A 496 25.49 -14.02 -12.16
CA MET A 496 25.72 -14.54 -13.50
C MET A 496 27.14 -15.09 -13.67
N GLU A 497 28.16 -14.36 -13.22
CA GLU A 497 29.57 -14.79 -13.26
C GLU A 497 29.81 -16.08 -12.48
N ASN A 498 29.16 -16.23 -11.33
CA ASN A 498 29.27 -17.43 -10.49
C ASN A 498 28.41 -18.61 -10.97
N SER A 499 27.59 -18.42 -12.00
CA SER A 499 26.71 -19.46 -12.52
C SER A 499 27.41 -20.33 -13.56
N LYS A 500 27.85 -21.51 -13.18
CA LYS A 500 28.49 -22.50 -14.09
C LYS A 500 27.66 -22.80 -15.34
N LYS A 501 26.34 -22.65 -15.31
CA LYS A 501 25.43 -22.92 -16.43
C LYS A 501 25.38 -21.81 -17.48
N VAL A 502 25.77 -20.60 -17.12
CA VAL A 502 25.57 -19.39 -17.93
C VAL A 502 26.89 -18.74 -18.35
N ARG A 503 27.95 -18.93 -17.55
CA ARG A 503 29.24 -18.27 -17.67
C ARG A 503 29.93 -18.41 -19.04
N ASP A 504 29.80 -19.55 -19.69
CA ASP A 504 30.62 -19.88 -20.86
C ASP A 504 30.08 -19.34 -22.20
N ARG A 505 28.93 -18.64 -22.22
CA ARG A 505 28.24 -18.31 -23.48
C ARG A 505 27.69 -16.92 -23.65
N LEU A 506 27.69 -16.12 -22.63
CA LEU A 506 27.05 -14.81 -22.71
C LEU A 506 28.10 -13.72 -22.67
N THR A 507 28.31 -13.07 -23.80
CA THR A 507 28.77 -11.69 -23.80
C THR A 507 27.69 -10.90 -23.08
N PHE A 508 27.92 -10.58 -21.80
CA PHE A 508 26.98 -9.87 -20.95
C PHE A 508 26.90 -8.40 -21.34
N ASN A 509 26.10 -8.11 -22.35
CA ASN A 509 25.72 -6.73 -22.63
C ASN A 509 24.36 -6.45 -21.98
N PRO A 510 24.20 -5.41 -21.15
CA PRO A 510 22.90 -4.99 -20.63
C PRO A 510 21.84 -4.75 -21.73
N ALA A 511 22.27 -4.49 -22.96
CA ALA A 511 21.40 -4.38 -24.13
C ALA A 511 20.79 -5.72 -24.58
N ASP A 512 21.32 -6.87 -24.11
CA ASP A 512 20.89 -8.20 -24.59
C ASP A 512 19.49 -8.59 -24.15
N ASN A 513 18.89 -7.90 -23.18
CA ASN A 513 17.51 -8.12 -22.75
C ASN A 513 16.45 -7.34 -23.55
N THR A 514 16.87 -6.59 -24.56
CA THR A 514 15.93 -5.82 -25.41
C THR A 514 14.93 -6.70 -26.15
N TYR A 515 15.26 -7.99 -26.35
CA TYR A 515 14.36 -8.96 -26.98
C TYR A 515 13.00 -9.07 -26.25
N ILE A 516 12.96 -8.89 -24.94
CA ILE A 516 11.71 -8.89 -24.14
C ILE A 516 10.78 -7.77 -24.59
N LYS A 517 11.33 -6.65 -25.06
CA LYS A 517 10.56 -5.50 -25.57
C LYS A 517 10.16 -5.66 -27.05
N CYS A 518 10.91 -6.46 -27.81
CA CYS A 518 10.78 -6.54 -29.26
C CYS A 518 10.08 -7.82 -29.75
N LEU A 519 10.12 -8.91 -28.97
CA LEU A 519 9.55 -10.19 -29.38
C LEU A 519 8.14 -10.37 -28.80
N SER A 520 7.33 -11.17 -29.49
CA SER A 520 6.08 -11.70 -28.93
C SER A 520 6.38 -12.68 -27.79
N LEU A 521 5.44 -12.89 -26.89
CA LEU A 521 5.63 -13.77 -25.72
C LEU A 521 6.06 -15.20 -26.09
N PRO A 522 5.49 -15.88 -27.12
CA PRO A 522 5.96 -17.19 -27.54
C PRO A 522 7.43 -17.18 -28.01
N LEU A 523 7.84 -16.18 -28.78
CA LEU A 523 9.23 -16.07 -29.24
C LEU A 523 10.18 -15.73 -28.08
N THR A 524 9.76 -14.91 -27.15
CA THR A 524 10.52 -14.63 -25.92
C THR A 524 10.72 -15.89 -25.09
N ARG A 525 9.71 -16.76 -24.97
CA ARG A 525 9.82 -18.06 -24.27
C ARG A 525 10.88 -18.95 -24.93
N VAL A 526 10.91 -19.01 -26.25
CA VAL A 526 11.94 -19.77 -27.00
C VAL A 526 13.33 -19.22 -26.73
N TRP A 527 13.50 -17.90 -26.95
CA TRP A 527 14.80 -17.25 -26.81
C TRP A 527 15.32 -17.29 -25.37
N PHE A 528 14.46 -17.05 -24.38
CA PHE A 528 14.83 -17.15 -22.97
C PHE A 528 15.28 -18.58 -22.59
N ARG A 529 14.53 -19.61 -23.04
CA ARG A 529 14.91 -21.01 -22.78
C ARG A 529 16.26 -21.37 -23.42
N TYR A 530 16.51 -20.87 -24.61
CA TYR A 530 17.80 -21.03 -25.26
C TYR A 530 18.92 -20.40 -24.42
N ARG A 531 18.80 -19.14 -24.07
CA ARG A 531 19.77 -18.42 -23.23
C ARG A 531 19.96 -19.08 -21.86
N ALA A 532 18.90 -19.54 -21.23
CA ALA A 532 18.90 -20.20 -19.93
C ALA A 532 19.35 -21.65 -19.97
N ARG A 533 19.68 -22.22 -21.14
CA ARG A 533 19.90 -23.67 -21.35
C ARG A 533 18.75 -24.49 -20.75
N ALA A 534 17.52 -24.05 -20.96
CA ALA A 534 16.29 -24.60 -20.37
C ALA A 534 15.37 -25.21 -21.44
N ILE A 535 15.89 -25.57 -22.60
CA ILE A 535 15.10 -26.19 -23.66
C ILE A 535 14.74 -27.62 -23.22
N PRO A 536 13.45 -27.99 -23.23
CA PRO A 536 13.03 -29.33 -22.85
C PRO A 536 13.69 -30.44 -23.73
N LYS A 537 13.97 -31.57 -23.13
CA LYS A 537 14.60 -32.73 -23.78
C LYS A 537 16.03 -32.54 -24.31
N VAL A 538 16.66 -31.40 -24.02
CA VAL A 538 18.05 -31.13 -24.37
C VAL A 538 18.91 -31.24 -23.11
N LYS A 539 20.07 -31.92 -23.20
CA LYS A 539 20.96 -32.14 -22.06
C LYS A 539 21.46 -30.81 -21.48
N GLY A 540 21.65 -30.80 -20.19
CA GLY A 540 22.07 -29.61 -19.39
C GLY A 540 20.98 -29.06 -18.49
N ASN A 541 19.72 -29.43 -18.71
CA ASN A 541 18.56 -28.82 -18.04
C ASN A 541 17.78 -29.74 -17.12
N TYR A 542 17.92 -31.06 -17.27
CA TYR A 542 17.26 -32.06 -16.43
C TYR A 542 18.27 -32.97 -15.74
N LYS A 543 18.07 -33.22 -14.46
CA LYS A 543 18.58 -34.45 -13.84
C LYS A 543 17.79 -35.61 -14.47
N GLN A 544 18.18 -36.04 -15.64
CA GLN A 544 17.66 -37.28 -16.19
C GLN A 544 18.39 -38.43 -15.50
N SER A 545 17.60 -39.31 -14.91
CA SER A 545 18.04 -40.55 -14.31
C SER A 545 18.41 -41.62 -15.36
N HIS A 546 18.58 -41.24 -16.64
CA HIS A 546 18.89 -42.16 -17.72
C HIS A 546 20.32 -42.05 -18.17
N SER A 547 20.97 -43.21 -18.25
CA SER A 547 22.37 -43.42 -18.55
C SER A 547 22.75 -43.14 -20.01
N ASP A 548 21.81 -42.96 -20.91
CA ASP A 548 22.08 -42.68 -22.33
C ASP A 548 21.67 -41.27 -22.70
N LEU A 549 22.66 -40.44 -22.94
CA LEU A 549 22.55 -39.02 -23.27
C LEU A 549 22.93 -38.75 -24.73
N SER A 550 23.08 -39.80 -25.54
CA SER A 550 23.42 -39.69 -26.95
C SER A 550 22.28 -39.03 -27.74
N CYS A 551 22.67 -38.36 -28.82
CA CYS A 551 21.72 -37.69 -29.70
C CYS A 551 20.82 -38.72 -30.39
N THR A 552 19.51 -38.57 -30.26
CA THR A 552 18.53 -39.45 -30.92
C THR A 552 18.23 -39.04 -32.36
N LEU A 553 18.81 -37.95 -32.85
CA LEU A 553 18.57 -37.39 -34.19
C LEU A 553 19.67 -37.73 -35.20
N CYS A 554 20.83 -38.20 -34.75
CA CYS A 554 21.94 -38.62 -35.60
C CYS A 554 22.64 -39.85 -35.03
N SER A 555 23.55 -40.46 -35.83
CA SER A 555 24.29 -41.66 -35.45
C SER A 555 25.65 -41.37 -34.78
N SER A 556 25.94 -40.13 -34.41
CA SER A 556 27.28 -39.71 -33.96
C SER A 556 27.65 -40.07 -32.52
N ASN A 557 26.77 -40.69 -31.74
CA ASN A 557 26.94 -40.94 -30.29
C ASN A 557 27.33 -39.69 -29.44
N LEU A 558 27.20 -38.51 -30.01
CA LEU A 558 27.45 -37.25 -29.29
C LEU A 558 26.31 -36.93 -28.36
N GLU A 559 26.60 -36.20 -27.29
CA GLU A 559 25.58 -35.79 -26.36
C GLU A 559 24.55 -34.85 -27.03
N MET A 560 23.26 -35.06 -26.77
CA MET A 560 22.16 -34.21 -27.25
C MET A 560 22.09 -32.89 -26.47
N ASN A 561 23.12 -32.06 -26.61
CA ASN A 561 23.18 -30.70 -26.02
C ASN A 561 22.90 -29.62 -27.08
N GLN A 562 22.83 -28.37 -26.68
CA GLN A 562 22.52 -27.27 -27.61
C GLN A 562 23.58 -27.11 -28.69
N GLU A 563 24.87 -27.22 -28.32
CA GLU A 563 26.00 -27.11 -29.23
C GLU A 563 25.97 -28.13 -30.32
N HIS A 564 25.74 -29.39 -29.94
CA HIS A 564 25.63 -30.48 -30.90
C HIS A 564 24.42 -30.28 -31.82
N LEU A 565 23.25 -29.95 -31.27
CA LEU A 565 22.03 -29.77 -32.08
C LEU A 565 22.12 -28.62 -33.08
N GLU A 566 22.90 -27.61 -32.84
CA GLU A 566 23.15 -26.50 -33.78
C GLU A 566 23.98 -26.91 -34.99
N THR A 567 24.71 -28.02 -34.89
CA THR A 567 25.59 -28.57 -35.97
C THR A 567 25.21 -30.00 -36.40
N CYS A 568 24.31 -30.66 -35.69
CA CYS A 568 23.92 -32.05 -35.89
C CYS A 568 23.38 -32.30 -37.30
N GLU A 569 23.81 -33.39 -37.95
CA GLU A 569 23.29 -33.83 -39.26
C GLU A 569 21.78 -34.06 -39.22
N GLY A 570 21.25 -34.63 -38.15
CA GLY A 570 19.82 -34.86 -37.96
C GLY A 570 18.96 -33.60 -37.85
N THR A 571 19.57 -32.41 -37.78
CA THR A 571 18.90 -31.11 -37.70
C THR A 571 19.16 -30.23 -38.94
N GLU A 572 19.73 -30.76 -40.00
CA GLU A 572 20.02 -30.01 -41.22
C GLU A 572 18.77 -29.35 -41.83
N HIS A 573 17.66 -30.06 -41.83
CA HIS A 573 16.39 -29.54 -42.34
C HIS A 573 15.92 -28.29 -41.56
N GLU A 574 16.09 -28.26 -40.25
CA GLU A 574 15.72 -27.15 -39.39
C GLU A 574 16.64 -25.92 -39.58
N ARG A 575 17.89 -26.12 -40.00
CA ARG A 575 18.86 -25.07 -40.33
C ARG A 575 18.70 -24.50 -41.72
N ARG A 576 18.04 -25.23 -42.64
CA ARG A 576 17.96 -24.84 -44.05
C ARG A 576 17.38 -23.45 -44.24
N GLY A 577 18.12 -22.55 -44.90
CA GLY A 577 17.74 -21.17 -45.18
C GLY A 577 17.87 -20.23 -44.00
N LEU A 578 18.55 -20.63 -42.91
CA LEU A 578 18.81 -19.77 -41.75
C LEU A 578 20.28 -19.39 -41.69
N ASP A 579 20.53 -18.12 -41.34
CA ASP A 579 21.85 -17.62 -40.97
C ASP A 579 22.10 -17.91 -39.49
N MET A 580 22.76 -19.03 -39.20
CA MET A 580 23.05 -19.46 -37.82
C MET A 580 24.05 -18.56 -37.09
N GLY A 581 24.72 -17.64 -37.78
CA GLY A 581 25.60 -16.61 -37.18
C GLY A 581 24.82 -15.45 -36.58
N THR A 582 23.53 -15.35 -36.84
CA THR A 582 22.68 -14.29 -36.32
C THR A 582 21.75 -14.79 -35.21
N TRP A 583 21.42 -13.88 -34.25
CA TRP A 583 20.46 -14.21 -33.20
C TRP A 583 19.05 -14.54 -33.76
N ARG A 584 18.66 -13.97 -34.91
CA ARG A 584 17.38 -14.29 -35.58
C ARG A 584 17.38 -15.67 -36.16
N GLY A 585 18.46 -16.04 -36.85
CA GLY A 585 18.63 -17.41 -37.40
C GLY A 585 18.63 -18.46 -36.29
N LEU A 586 19.33 -18.22 -35.18
CA LEU A 586 19.30 -19.07 -33.99
C LEU A 586 17.89 -19.18 -33.38
N LEU A 587 17.17 -18.03 -33.24
CA LEU A 587 15.82 -18.05 -32.71
C LEU A 587 14.86 -18.89 -33.59
N ASP A 588 14.91 -18.70 -34.90
CA ASP A 588 14.07 -19.47 -35.85
C ASP A 588 14.45 -20.95 -35.86
N PHE A 589 15.73 -21.28 -35.80
CA PHE A 589 16.20 -22.67 -35.64
C PHE A 589 15.61 -23.30 -34.37
N TRP A 590 15.77 -22.67 -33.21
CA TRP A 590 15.29 -23.22 -31.94
C TRP A 590 13.77 -23.27 -31.88
N ARG A 591 13.07 -22.36 -32.54
CA ARG A 591 11.62 -22.45 -32.72
C ARG A 591 11.22 -23.72 -33.48
N ARG A 592 11.91 -24.06 -34.59
CA ARG A 592 11.68 -25.29 -35.35
C ARG A 592 12.04 -26.52 -34.50
N MET A 593 13.18 -26.50 -33.84
CA MET A 593 13.67 -27.57 -32.97
C MET A 593 12.74 -27.91 -31.81
N ILE A 594 12.23 -26.92 -31.09
CA ILE A 594 11.29 -27.15 -29.99
C ILE A 594 10.03 -27.86 -30.50
N LYS A 595 9.54 -27.48 -31.69
CA LYS A 595 8.42 -28.17 -32.35
C LYS A 595 8.77 -29.59 -32.71
N LYS A 596 9.94 -29.84 -33.33
CA LYS A 596 10.44 -31.18 -33.68
C LYS A 596 10.58 -32.08 -32.45
N LEU A 597 11.07 -31.53 -31.33
CA LEU A 597 11.21 -32.26 -30.07
C LEU A 597 9.87 -32.51 -29.34
N GLY A 598 8.76 -32.07 -29.93
CA GLY A 598 7.42 -32.24 -29.36
C GLY A 598 7.21 -31.46 -28.05
N ALA A 599 7.97 -30.36 -27.85
CA ALA A 599 7.76 -29.44 -26.76
C ALA A 599 6.83 -28.28 -27.19
N THR A 600 5.87 -27.91 -26.34
CA THR A 600 4.96 -26.82 -26.65
C THR A 600 5.66 -25.46 -26.56
N VAL A 601 5.45 -24.65 -27.58
CA VAL A 601 5.90 -23.24 -27.64
C VAL A 601 4.84 -22.30 -27.03
N THR A 602 3.65 -22.85 -26.76
CA THR A 602 2.49 -22.13 -26.23
C THR A 602 2.69 -21.60 -24.83
#